data_2a15bb198523c0bdfd494c7dda776ae4
#
_entry.id   2a15bb198523c0bdfd494c7dda776ae4
#
_cell.length_a   1.000
_cell.length_b   1.000
_cell.length_c   1.000
_cell.angle_alpha   90.00
_cell.angle_beta   90.00
_cell.angle_gamma   90.00
#
_symmetry.space_group_name_H-M   'P 1'
#
loop_
_entity.id
_entity.type
_entity.pdbx_description
1 polymer ?
#
loop_
_entity_poly.entity_id
_entity_poly.type
_entity_poly.pdbx_seq_one_letter_code
_entity_poly.pdbx_strand_id
1 'polypeptide(L)'
;MEEIVLAEKSIELIRKDFDLPDGELITEDPWGQLFDQLKPIIKGMLDSDFSQLLNTLYRIDVPENQVKGILETADPAKLSEEITNAIIARQKQKVILRAKYSSENQ
;
A
#
# COMPACT_ATOMS: atom_id res chain seq x y z
N MET A 1 -18.67 4.54 -0.93
CA MET A 1 -17.97 3.82 0.18
C MET A 1 -17.38 4.84 1.12
N GLU A 2 -17.62 4.69 2.41
CA GLU A 2 -17.07 5.60 3.41
C GLU A 2 -15.56 5.42 3.54
N GLU A 3 -14.86 6.52 3.88
CA GLU A 3 -13.41 6.50 3.98
C GLU A 3 -12.88 5.48 5.00
N ILE A 4 -13.54 5.35 6.16
CA ILE A 4 -13.07 4.37 7.16
C ILE A 4 -13.24 2.93 6.68
N VAL A 5 -14.31 2.63 5.98
CA VAL A 5 -14.53 1.29 5.41
C VAL A 5 -13.51 1.02 4.32
N LEU A 6 -13.24 2.00 3.46
CA LEU A 6 -12.24 1.88 2.42
C LEU A 6 -10.84 1.64 3.02
N ALA A 7 -10.50 2.37 4.08
CA ALA A 7 -9.23 2.20 4.76
C ALA A 7 -9.12 0.82 5.42
N GLU A 8 -10.18 0.34 6.09
CA GLU A 8 -10.19 -0.98 6.72
C GLU A 8 -9.98 -2.11 5.69
N LYS A 9 -10.67 -2.02 4.56
CA LYS A 9 -10.51 -3.02 3.48
C LYS A 9 -9.15 -2.96 2.83
N SER A 10 -8.59 -1.77 2.68
CA SER A 10 -7.24 -1.60 2.14
C SER A 10 -6.19 -2.19 3.08
N ILE A 11 -6.34 -1.98 4.40
CA ILE A 11 -5.40 -2.55 5.37
C ILE A 11 -5.49 -4.08 5.41
N GLU A 12 -6.66 -4.68 5.19
CA GLU A 12 -6.79 -6.13 5.07
C GLU A 12 -5.95 -6.68 3.91
N LEU A 13 -6.00 -6.00 2.75
CA LEU A 13 -5.19 -6.40 1.61
C LEU A 13 -3.70 -6.26 1.90
N ILE A 14 -3.30 -5.17 2.54
CA ILE A 14 -1.90 -4.91 2.85
C ILE A 14 -1.38 -5.91 3.88
N ARG A 15 -2.19 -6.32 4.84
CA ARG A 15 -1.81 -7.33 5.84
C ARG A 15 -1.51 -8.70 5.24
N LYS A 16 -2.06 -9.00 4.08
CA LYS A 16 -1.75 -10.27 3.39
C LYS A 16 -0.34 -10.29 2.84
N ASP A 17 0.22 -9.12 2.54
CA ASP A 17 1.51 -9.00 1.89
C ASP A 17 2.61 -8.50 2.82
N PHE A 18 2.25 -7.84 3.92
CA PHE A 18 3.18 -7.24 4.88
C PHE A 18 2.73 -7.49 6.31
N ASP A 19 3.69 -7.58 7.23
CA ASP A 19 3.41 -7.68 8.66
C ASP A 19 3.13 -6.29 9.22
N LEU A 20 1.86 -5.96 9.40
CA LEU A 20 1.46 -4.71 10.04
C LEU A 20 1.20 -4.95 11.52
N PRO A 21 1.49 -3.94 12.38
CA PRO A 21 1.10 -4.03 13.80
C PRO A 21 -0.40 -4.19 13.95
N ASP A 22 -0.82 -5.01 14.91
CA ASP A 22 -2.23 -5.14 15.26
C ASP A 22 -2.70 -3.85 15.93
N GLY A 23 -3.95 -3.49 15.68
CA GLY A 23 -4.55 -2.30 16.27
C GLY A 23 -5.71 -1.79 15.45
N GLU A 24 -6.53 -0.95 16.09
CA GLU A 24 -7.65 -0.32 15.42
C GLU A 24 -7.20 0.93 14.65
N LEU A 25 -7.86 1.19 13.52
CA LEU A 25 -7.61 2.40 12.78
C LEU A 25 -8.16 3.63 13.52
N ILE A 26 -7.39 4.70 13.53
CA ILE A 26 -7.82 5.99 14.03
C ILE A 26 -8.78 6.58 13.00
N THR A 27 -10.01 6.90 13.42
CA THR A 27 -11.05 7.35 12.50
C THR A 27 -10.75 8.75 11.93
N GLU A 28 -10.01 9.57 12.66
CA GLU A 28 -9.65 10.93 12.24
C GLU A 28 -8.65 10.92 11.08
N ASP A 29 -7.74 9.94 11.05
CA ASP A 29 -6.71 9.88 10.00
C ASP A 29 -6.29 8.43 9.71
N PRO A 30 -7.19 7.62 9.14
CA PRO A 30 -6.88 6.21 8.87
C PRO A 30 -5.76 6.03 7.85
N TRP A 31 -5.68 6.89 6.86
CA TRP A 31 -4.63 6.78 5.83
C TRP A 31 -3.26 7.16 6.36
N GLY A 32 -3.18 8.19 7.20
CA GLY A 32 -1.93 8.56 7.87
C GLY A 32 -1.44 7.46 8.79
N GLN A 33 -2.35 6.83 9.54
CA GLN A 33 -2.01 5.71 10.41
C GLN A 33 -1.46 4.53 9.59
N LEU A 34 -2.13 4.18 8.48
CA LEU A 34 -1.68 3.10 7.61
C LEU A 34 -0.29 3.40 7.03
N PHE A 35 -0.08 4.62 6.55
CA PHE A 35 1.20 5.07 6.04
C PHE A 35 2.30 4.94 7.09
N ASP A 36 2.04 5.39 8.31
CA ASP A 36 3.01 5.36 9.40
C ASP A 36 3.36 3.93 9.82
N GLN A 37 2.44 2.99 9.69
CA GLN A 37 2.70 1.58 9.98
C GLN A 37 3.48 0.90 8.85
N LEU A 38 3.18 1.21 7.61
CA LEU A 38 3.77 0.53 6.46
C LEU A 38 5.16 1.05 6.09
N LYS A 39 5.38 2.35 6.18
CA LYS A 39 6.63 2.97 5.74
C LYS A 39 7.89 2.35 6.38
N PRO A 40 7.95 2.11 7.72
CA PRO A 40 9.13 1.46 8.31
C PRO A 40 9.37 0.05 7.77
N ILE A 41 8.30 -0.69 7.48
CA ILE A 41 8.41 -2.03 6.91
C ILE A 41 9.03 -1.96 5.51
N ILE A 42 8.57 -1.03 4.69
CA ILE A 42 9.10 -0.83 3.34
C ILE A 42 10.58 -0.41 3.41
N LYS A 43 10.92 0.49 4.32
CA LYS A 43 12.31 0.92 4.50
C LYS A 43 13.20 -0.25 4.88
N GLY A 44 12.74 -1.12 5.79
CA GLY A 44 13.47 -2.31 6.18
C GLY A 44 13.69 -3.27 5.01
N MET A 45 12.68 -3.45 4.17
CA MET A 45 12.80 -4.30 2.98
C MET A 45 13.74 -3.70 1.94
N LEU A 46 13.73 -2.40 1.74
CA LEU A 46 14.67 -1.71 0.86
C LEU A 46 16.12 -1.94 1.29
N ASP A 47 16.35 -1.94 2.60
CA ASP A 47 17.70 -2.08 3.16
C ASP A 47 18.17 -3.52 3.20
N SER A 48 17.30 -4.49 3.46
CA SER A 48 17.72 -5.86 3.77
C SER A 48 17.07 -6.95 2.94
N ASP A 49 15.99 -6.68 2.21
CA ASP A 49 15.29 -7.69 1.42
C ASP A 49 14.60 -7.08 0.19
N PHE A 50 15.41 -6.46 -0.64
CA PHE A 50 14.93 -5.75 -1.83
C PHE A 50 14.21 -6.68 -2.81
N SER A 51 14.71 -7.90 -2.98
CA SER A 51 14.09 -8.88 -3.89
C SER A 51 12.66 -9.22 -3.46
N GLN A 52 12.46 -9.40 -2.15
CA GLN A 52 11.13 -9.68 -1.61
C GLN A 52 10.20 -8.49 -1.83
N LEU A 53 10.70 -7.27 -1.66
CA LEU A 53 9.92 -6.07 -1.92
C LEU A 53 9.46 -6.01 -3.38
N LEU A 54 10.36 -6.24 -4.32
CA LEU A 54 10.01 -6.25 -5.75
C LEU A 54 8.97 -7.32 -6.07
N ASN A 55 9.15 -8.53 -5.54
CA ASN A 55 8.20 -9.62 -5.74
C ASN A 55 6.82 -9.26 -5.19
N THR A 56 6.78 -8.61 -4.03
CA THR A 56 5.52 -8.18 -3.42
C THR A 56 4.85 -7.08 -4.24
N LEU A 57 5.62 -6.12 -4.76
CA LEU A 57 5.08 -5.07 -5.62
C LEU A 57 4.47 -5.64 -6.90
N TYR A 58 5.11 -6.63 -7.53
CA TYR A 58 4.57 -7.32 -8.69
C TYR A 58 3.29 -8.09 -8.36
N ARG A 59 3.25 -8.76 -7.21
CA ARG A 59 2.08 -9.51 -6.78
C ARG A 59 0.88 -8.59 -6.49
N ILE A 60 1.13 -7.42 -5.91
CA ILE A 60 0.12 -6.39 -5.67
C ILE A 60 -0.34 -5.75 -6.99
N ASP A 61 0.48 -5.89 -8.01
CA ASP A 61 0.23 -5.33 -9.34
C ASP A 61 0.37 -3.80 -9.36
N VAL A 62 1.39 -3.29 -8.66
CA VAL A 62 1.81 -1.90 -8.82
C VAL A 62 2.49 -1.81 -10.21
N PRO A 63 2.09 -0.87 -11.07
CA PRO A 63 2.64 -0.82 -12.42
C PRO A 63 4.17 -0.76 -12.44
N GLU A 64 4.78 -1.62 -13.26
CA GLU A 64 6.23 -1.74 -13.34
C GLU A 64 6.91 -0.41 -13.69
N ASN A 65 6.32 0.35 -14.61
CA ASN A 65 6.85 1.66 -14.97
C ASN A 65 6.83 2.66 -13.82
N GLN A 66 5.82 2.58 -12.96
CA GLN A 66 5.74 3.42 -11.78
C GLN A 66 6.85 3.07 -10.79
N VAL A 67 7.05 1.78 -10.51
CA VAL A 67 8.12 1.32 -9.62
C VAL A 67 9.48 1.73 -10.15
N LYS A 68 9.72 1.50 -11.43
CA LYS A 68 10.97 1.86 -12.09
C LYS A 68 11.22 3.36 -12.00
N GLY A 69 10.20 4.16 -12.27
CA GLY A 69 10.30 5.63 -12.18
C GLY A 69 10.66 6.09 -10.77
N ILE A 70 10.06 5.50 -9.74
CA ILE A 70 10.38 5.83 -8.35
C ILE A 70 11.84 5.50 -8.05
N LEU A 71 12.28 4.28 -8.43
CA LEU A 71 13.65 3.83 -8.16
C LEU A 71 14.70 4.67 -8.86
N GLU A 72 14.40 5.19 -10.06
CA GLU A 72 15.34 5.98 -10.84
C GLU A 72 15.39 7.46 -10.47
N THR A 73 14.25 8.02 -10.03
CA THR A 73 14.12 9.47 -9.89
C THR A 73 13.92 9.96 -8.46
N ALA A 74 13.49 9.09 -7.54
CA ALA A 74 13.24 9.50 -6.16
C ALA A 74 14.54 9.81 -5.43
N ASP A 75 14.51 10.86 -4.63
CA ASP A 75 15.55 11.13 -3.65
C ASP A 75 15.66 9.92 -2.71
N PRO A 76 16.86 9.36 -2.44
CA PRO A 76 17.00 8.22 -1.54
C PRO A 76 16.31 8.41 -0.19
N ALA A 77 16.25 9.64 0.33
CA ALA A 77 15.57 9.94 1.58
C ALA A 77 14.04 9.80 1.48
N LYS A 78 13.49 9.86 0.27
CA LYS A 78 12.05 9.77 0.02
C LYS A 78 11.59 8.46 -0.60
N LEU A 79 12.53 7.56 -0.86
CA LEU A 79 12.25 6.33 -1.60
C LEU A 79 11.20 5.46 -0.90
N SER A 80 11.36 5.22 0.40
CA SER A 80 10.39 4.44 1.17
C SER A 80 9.02 5.09 1.21
N GLU A 81 8.97 6.41 1.32
CA GLU A 81 7.73 7.20 1.30
C GLU A 81 6.98 7.03 -0.02
N GLU A 82 7.67 7.18 -1.15
CA GLU A 82 7.04 7.08 -2.46
C GLU A 82 6.56 5.66 -2.77
N ILE A 83 7.34 4.65 -2.39
CA ILE A 83 6.89 3.25 -2.56
C ILE A 83 5.69 2.96 -1.66
N THR A 84 5.70 3.42 -0.42
CA THR A 84 4.57 3.25 0.50
C THR A 84 3.30 3.88 -0.07
N ASN A 85 3.40 5.10 -0.60
CA ASN A 85 2.26 5.76 -1.22
C ASN A 85 1.74 5.00 -2.44
N ALA A 86 2.64 4.45 -3.25
CA ALA A 86 2.23 3.66 -4.43
C ALA A 86 1.48 2.39 -4.03
N ILE A 87 1.91 1.72 -2.97
CA ILE A 87 1.23 0.52 -2.45
C ILE A 87 -0.17 0.86 -1.95
N ILE A 88 -0.28 1.90 -1.12
CA ILE A 88 -1.57 2.32 -0.56
C ILE A 88 -2.53 2.72 -1.68
N ALA A 89 -2.06 3.51 -2.64
CA ALA A 89 -2.88 3.95 -3.77
C ALA A 89 -3.39 2.76 -4.60
N ARG A 90 -2.55 1.77 -4.85
CA ARG A 90 -2.96 0.59 -5.62
C ARG A 90 -3.97 -0.27 -4.88
N GLN A 91 -3.78 -0.51 -3.60
CA GLN A 91 -4.72 -1.30 -2.80
C GLN A 91 -6.06 -0.57 -2.64
N LYS A 92 -6.02 0.73 -2.43
CA LYS A 92 -7.23 1.56 -2.41
C LYS A 92 -8.01 1.44 -3.72
N GLN A 93 -7.32 1.53 -4.85
CA GLN A 93 -7.92 1.38 -6.17
C GLN A 93 -8.58 0.02 -6.34
N LYS A 94 -7.93 -1.06 -5.91
CA LYS A 94 -8.50 -2.40 -5.98
C LYS A 94 -9.78 -2.54 -5.17
N VAL A 95 -9.80 -1.97 -3.96
CA VAL A 95 -10.99 -2.01 -3.11
C VAL A 95 -12.15 -1.28 -3.79
N ILE A 96 -11.89 -0.09 -4.35
CA ILE A 96 -12.90 0.70 -5.06
C ILE A 96 -13.44 -0.08 -6.25
N LEU A 97 -12.55 -0.69 -7.05
CA LEU A 97 -12.98 -1.47 -8.22
C LEU A 97 -13.81 -2.68 -7.83
N ARG A 98 -13.44 -3.41 -6.78
CA ARG A 98 -14.22 -4.55 -6.31
C ARG A 98 -15.61 -4.13 -5.84
N ALA A 99 -15.72 -3.02 -5.13
CA ALA A 99 -17.00 -2.49 -4.68
C ALA A 99 -17.87 -2.11 -5.87
N LYS A 100 -17.28 -1.48 -6.88
CA LYS A 100 -17.99 -1.09 -8.10
C LYS A 100 -18.52 -2.32 -8.85
N TYR A 101 -17.70 -3.33 -9.07
CA TYR A 101 -18.11 -4.54 -9.77
C TYR A 101 -19.19 -5.30 -9.00
N SER A 102 -19.11 -5.36 -7.69
CA SER A 102 -20.14 -5.99 -6.87
C SER A 102 -21.48 -5.28 -7.02
N SER A 103 -21.50 -3.94 -7.07
CA SER A 103 -22.71 -3.17 -7.27
C SER A 103 -23.31 -3.39 -8.66
N GLU A 104 -22.47 -3.48 -9.70
CA GLU A 104 -22.91 -3.67 -11.08
C GLU A 104 -23.51 -5.07 -11.32
N ASN A 105 -23.11 -6.05 -10.53
CA ASN A 105 -23.54 -7.44 -10.67
C ASN A 105 -24.80 -7.78 -9.87
N GLN A 106 -25.41 -6.79 -9.22
CA GLN A 106 -26.66 -6.99 -8.50
C GLN A 106 -27.90 -6.53 -9.33
#